data_ad4e9eb07098addbc1c1d1d8209183a1
#
_entry.id   ad4e9eb07098addbc1c1d1d8209183a1
#
_cell.length_a   1.000
_cell.length_b   1.000
_cell.length_c   1.000
_cell.angle_alpha   90.00
_cell.angle_beta   90.00
_cell.angle_gamma   90.00
#
_symmetry.space_group_name_H-M   'P 1'
#
loop_
_entity.id
_entity.type
_entity.pdbx_description
1 polymer ?
#
loop_
_entity_poly.entity_id
_entity_poly.type
_entity_poly.pdbx_seq_one_letter_code
_entity_poly.pdbx_strand_id
1 'polypeptide(L)'
;MQKGIKVNLALIIVFILSVLVLFINNLTTPRTLSNQELLVNGLFLFQEPKEISDFSFESSNKEIFTKNNLMGKWSVIYFGFSRCPDECPVAMYELSKLAKVLREKDFYMDDKQWILITIDPERDTPETIDKYAKGFDSEFIGLSSSRPMLLNLATQLAVNNSMPPMDNKEDNHEHLDDHVNNIILVNPKGEFVGFFRPPFDISRLSLTYQSVTQSD
;
A
#
# COMPACT_ATOMS: atom_id res chain seq x y z
N MET A 1 25.48 42.98 -40.53
CA MET A 1 24.06 42.94 -40.06
C MET A 1 23.48 41.52 -39.97
N GLN A 2 23.61 40.65 -40.96
CA GLN A 2 23.02 39.30 -40.94
C GLN A 2 23.55 38.33 -39.84
N LYS A 3 24.82 38.44 -39.40
CA LYS A 3 25.37 37.59 -38.31
C LYS A 3 24.72 37.87 -36.95
N GLY A 4 24.46 39.12 -36.62
CA GLY A 4 23.80 39.48 -35.34
C GLY A 4 22.36 38.99 -35.24
N ILE A 5 21.60 39.06 -36.37
CA ILE A 5 20.23 38.57 -36.41
C ILE A 5 20.18 37.04 -36.21
N LYS A 6 21.09 36.29 -36.82
CA LYS A 6 21.16 34.82 -36.66
C LYS A 6 21.51 34.42 -35.21
N VAL A 7 22.43 35.16 -34.56
CA VAL A 7 22.79 34.93 -33.15
C VAL A 7 21.62 35.23 -32.21
N ASN A 8 20.94 36.35 -32.42
CA ASN A 8 19.79 36.70 -31.61
C ASN A 8 18.63 35.69 -31.76
N LEU A 9 18.37 35.24 -32.99
CA LEU A 9 17.36 34.21 -33.25
C LEU A 9 17.73 32.88 -32.58
N ALA A 10 19.00 32.46 -32.63
CA ALA A 10 19.46 31.27 -31.94
C ALA A 10 19.29 31.37 -30.43
N LEU A 11 19.62 32.51 -29.82
CA LEU A 11 19.41 32.75 -28.37
C LEU A 11 17.92 32.69 -27.98
N ILE A 12 17.04 33.25 -28.80
CA ILE A 12 15.59 33.19 -28.55
C ILE A 12 15.11 31.74 -28.63
N ILE A 13 15.54 30.97 -29.62
CA ILE A 13 15.17 29.56 -29.75
C ILE A 13 15.67 28.73 -28.53
N VAL A 14 16.91 28.93 -28.11
CA VAL A 14 17.47 28.26 -26.93
C VAL A 14 16.68 28.62 -25.67
N PHE A 15 16.32 29.90 -25.50
CA PHE A 15 15.50 30.34 -24.38
C PHE A 15 14.12 29.68 -24.41
N ILE A 16 13.43 29.68 -25.55
CA ILE A 16 12.12 29.02 -25.67
C ILE A 16 12.22 27.54 -25.37
N LEU A 17 13.23 26.83 -25.88
CA LEU A 17 13.46 25.42 -25.62
C LEU A 17 13.73 25.16 -24.12
N SER A 18 14.53 26.01 -23.48
CA SER A 18 14.80 25.87 -22.03
C SER A 18 13.53 26.06 -21.19
N VAL A 19 12.72 27.08 -21.51
CA VAL A 19 11.43 27.29 -20.84
C VAL A 19 10.47 26.13 -21.08
N LEU A 20 10.44 25.60 -22.32
CA LEU A 20 9.59 24.45 -22.65
C LEU A 20 10.02 23.19 -21.86
N VAL A 21 11.33 22.92 -21.76
CA VAL A 21 11.86 21.80 -20.98
C VAL A 21 11.52 21.96 -19.49
N LEU A 22 11.71 23.15 -18.93
CA LEU A 22 11.35 23.41 -17.53
C LEU A 22 9.84 23.25 -17.29
N PHE A 23 9.02 23.71 -18.24
CA PHE A 23 7.57 23.58 -18.15
C PHE A 23 7.12 22.12 -18.22
N ILE A 24 7.66 21.34 -19.16
CA ILE A 24 7.40 19.90 -19.29
C ILE A 24 7.85 19.19 -18.01
N ASN A 25 9.05 19.48 -17.52
CA ASN A 25 9.56 18.88 -16.29
C ASN A 25 8.66 19.18 -15.08
N ASN A 26 8.16 20.40 -14.96
CA ASN A 26 7.22 20.78 -13.90
C ASN A 26 5.84 20.10 -14.01
N LEU A 27 5.40 19.76 -15.25
CA LEU A 27 4.16 19.03 -15.48
C LEU A 27 4.31 17.52 -15.22
N THR A 28 5.52 16.99 -15.42
CA THR A 28 5.80 15.55 -15.28
C THR A 28 6.29 15.15 -13.89
N THR A 29 6.82 16.12 -13.11
CA THR A 29 7.21 15.85 -11.71
C THR A 29 5.97 15.66 -10.86
N PRO A 30 5.81 14.48 -10.21
CA PRO A 30 4.68 14.24 -9.32
C PRO A 30 4.72 15.24 -8.16
N ARG A 31 3.56 15.74 -7.79
CA ARG A 31 3.43 16.64 -6.65
C ARG A 31 3.67 15.86 -5.36
N THR A 32 4.73 16.20 -4.63
CA THR A 32 4.92 15.72 -3.25
C THR A 32 3.99 16.49 -2.31
N LEU A 33 3.22 15.77 -1.51
CA LEU A 33 2.31 16.33 -0.53
C LEU A 33 3.03 16.56 0.81
N SER A 34 2.69 17.63 1.50
CA SER A 34 3.10 17.85 2.88
C SER A 34 2.41 16.84 3.82
N ASN A 35 2.98 16.60 5.01
CA ASN A 35 2.39 15.69 6.01
C ASN A 35 0.95 16.08 6.36
N GLN A 36 0.62 17.35 6.34
CA GLN A 36 -0.73 17.85 6.62
C GLN A 36 -1.70 17.51 5.47
N GLU A 37 -1.26 17.65 4.22
CA GLU A 37 -2.04 17.24 3.04
C GLU A 37 -2.22 15.74 2.97
N LEU A 38 -1.20 14.95 3.32
CA LEU A 38 -1.28 13.49 3.42
C LEU A 38 -2.34 13.07 4.45
N LEU A 39 -2.32 13.67 5.64
CA LEU A 39 -3.28 13.38 6.70
C LEU A 39 -4.73 13.71 6.30
N VAL A 40 -4.96 14.85 5.67
CA VAL A 40 -6.30 15.26 5.16
C VAL A 40 -6.80 14.29 4.07
N ASN A 41 -5.89 13.71 3.30
CA ASN A 41 -6.20 12.71 2.28
C ASN A 41 -6.18 11.26 2.81
N GLY A 42 -6.17 11.08 4.13
CA GLY A 42 -6.35 9.77 4.77
C GLY A 42 -5.07 8.99 5.03
N LEU A 43 -3.88 9.49 4.66
CA LEU A 43 -2.61 8.84 4.97
C LEU A 43 -1.97 9.47 6.20
N PHE A 44 -1.81 8.68 7.25
CA PHE A 44 -1.05 9.04 8.44
C PHE A 44 0.38 8.47 8.32
N LEU A 45 1.38 9.34 8.32
CA LEU A 45 2.79 8.94 8.39
C LEU A 45 3.37 9.22 9.78
N PHE A 46 4.21 8.30 10.25
CA PHE A 46 5.01 8.53 11.44
C PHE A 46 6.14 9.52 11.16
N GLN A 47 6.58 10.25 12.19
CA GLN A 47 7.77 11.10 12.08
C GLN A 47 9.03 10.27 11.87
N GLU A 48 9.09 9.11 12.51
CA GLU A 48 10.15 8.11 12.35
C GLU A 48 9.52 6.76 12.04
N PRO A 49 10.00 6.04 11.01
CA PRO A 49 9.57 4.68 10.69
C PRO A 49 9.79 3.75 11.89
N LYS A 50 8.90 2.77 12.06
CA LYS A 50 8.97 1.79 13.14
C LYS A 50 9.53 0.47 12.63
N GLU A 51 10.51 -0.07 13.33
CA GLU A 51 10.98 -1.43 13.05
C GLU A 51 9.88 -2.46 13.27
N ILE A 52 9.82 -3.44 12.37
CA ILE A 52 9.00 -4.65 12.50
C ILE A 52 9.92 -5.78 12.92
N SER A 53 9.57 -6.48 14.02
CA SER A 53 10.31 -7.69 14.46
C SER A 53 10.08 -8.84 13.48
N ASP A 54 10.90 -9.87 13.58
CA ASP A 54 10.79 -11.07 12.75
C ASP A 54 9.42 -11.74 12.90
N PHE A 55 8.91 -12.17 11.78
CA PHE A 55 7.66 -12.91 11.68
C PHE A 55 7.76 -14.01 10.63
N SER A 56 6.82 -14.95 10.66
CA SER A 56 6.75 -16.06 9.71
C SER A 56 5.29 -16.33 9.38
N PHE A 57 4.93 -16.18 8.11
CA PHE A 57 3.62 -16.49 7.55
C PHE A 57 3.77 -17.49 6.43
N GLU A 58 2.71 -18.22 6.12
CA GLU A 58 2.68 -19.20 5.04
C GLU A 58 1.78 -18.69 3.90
N SER A 59 2.25 -18.85 2.67
CA SER A 59 1.52 -18.62 1.44
C SER A 59 0.86 -19.90 0.92
N SER A 60 0.03 -19.81 -0.12
CA SER A 60 -0.68 -20.94 -0.73
C SER A 60 0.26 -22.02 -1.30
N ASN A 61 1.47 -21.67 -1.71
CA ASN A 61 2.50 -22.61 -2.19
C ASN A 61 3.39 -23.19 -1.09
N LYS A 62 3.03 -22.99 0.18
CA LYS A 62 3.81 -23.38 1.35
C LYS A 62 5.16 -22.67 1.47
N GLU A 63 5.34 -21.59 0.75
CA GLU A 63 6.49 -20.72 0.92
C GLU A 63 6.33 -19.89 2.19
N ILE A 64 7.43 -19.76 2.93
CA ILE A 64 7.45 -18.98 4.15
C ILE A 64 7.74 -17.52 3.82
N PHE A 65 6.81 -16.66 4.16
CA PHE A 65 6.91 -15.20 4.03
C PHE A 65 7.41 -14.61 5.36
N THR A 66 8.51 -13.89 5.28
CA THR A 66 9.20 -13.31 6.45
C THR A 66 9.45 -11.81 6.24
N LYS A 67 10.02 -11.14 7.24
CA LYS A 67 10.49 -9.76 7.11
C LYS A 67 11.40 -9.54 5.89
N ASN A 68 12.22 -10.52 5.52
CA ASN A 68 13.11 -10.40 4.36
C ASN A 68 12.35 -10.22 3.04
N ASN A 69 11.13 -10.72 2.94
CA ASN A 69 10.29 -10.56 1.76
C ASN A 69 9.72 -9.13 1.62
N LEU A 70 9.80 -8.31 2.68
CA LEU A 70 9.44 -6.90 2.63
C LEU A 70 10.58 -6.02 2.09
N MET A 71 11.83 -6.51 2.17
CA MET A 71 13.01 -5.74 1.78
C MET A 71 13.02 -5.45 0.28
N GLY A 72 13.38 -4.21 -0.06
CA GLY A 72 13.43 -3.75 -1.45
C GLY A 72 12.07 -3.45 -2.08
N LYS A 73 10.98 -3.55 -1.32
CA LYS A 73 9.62 -3.34 -1.83
C LYS A 73 8.79 -2.43 -0.93
N TRP A 74 8.03 -1.55 -1.54
CA TRP A 74 6.91 -0.91 -0.88
C TRP A 74 5.80 -1.94 -0.67
N SER A 75 5.43 -2.20 0.58
CA SER A 75 4.41 -3.20 0.92
C SER A 75 3.17 -2.53 1.45
N VAL A 76 2.05 -2.84 0.81
CA VAL A 76 0.70 -2.44 1.23
C VAL A 76 0.05 -3.65 1.87
N ILE A 77 -0.18 -3.59 3.19
CA ILE A 77 -0.68 -4.72 3.97
C ILE A 77 -2.07 -4.40 4.49
N TYR A 78 -3.01 -5.30 4.26
CA TYR A 78 -4.36 -5.24 4.81
C TYR A 78 -4.61 -6.48 5.67
N PHE A 79 -5.22 -6.27 6.84
CA PHE A 79 -5.66 -7.34 7.71
C PHE A 79 -7.16 -7.57 7.49
N GLY A 80 -7.53 -8.78 7.08
CA GLY A 80 -8.90 -9.11 6.77
C GLY A 80 -9.15 -10.61 6.82
N PHE A 81 -10.29 -11.08 6.34
CA PHE A 81 -10.61 -12.50 6.28
C PHE A 81 -11.56 -12.80 5.12
N SER A 82 -11.54 -14.04 4.64
CA SER A 82 -12.23 -14.41 3.37
C SER A 82 -13.76 -14.33 3.44
N ARG A 83 -14.33 -14.36 4.64
CA ARG A 83 -15.79 -14.35 4.88
C ARG A 83 -16.31 -13.02 5.43
N CYS A 84 -15.51 -11.98 5.39
CA CYS A 84 -15.94 -10.64 5.75
C CYS A 84 -17.04 -10.16 4.77
N PRO A 85 -18.23 -9.77 5.27
CA PRO A 85 -19.35 -9.46 4.39
C PRO A 85 -19.21 -8.11 3.67
N ASP A 86 -18.62 -7.11 4.31
CA ASP A 86 -18.74 -5.71 3.87
C ASP A 86 -17.39 -5.00 3.68
N GLU A 87 -16.59 -4.83 4.71
CA GLU A 87 -15.44 -3.92 4.71
C GLU A 87 -14.23 -4.46 3.94
N CYS A 88 -13.93 -5.76 4.08
CA CYS A 88 -12.79 -6.36 3.37
C CYS A 88 -12.97 -6.33 1.86
N PRO A 89 -14.12 -6.69 1.27
CA PRO A 89 -14.33 -6.57 -0.17
C PRO A 89 -14.15 -5.13 -0.67
N VAL A 90 -14.61 -4.13 0.09
CA VAL A 90 -14.46 -2.72 -0.27
C VAL A 90 -12.99 -2.30 -0.26
N ALA A 91 -12.26 -2.60 0.82
CA ALA A 91 -10.84 -2.27 0.93
C ALA A 91 -10.01 -2.96 -0.17
N MET A 92 -10.21 -4.26 -0.38
CA MET A 92 -9.50 -5.04 -1.40
C MET A 92 -9.83 -4.54 -2.82
N TYR A 93 -11.06 -4.14 -3.08
CA TYR A 93 -11.45 -3.56 -4.36
C TYR A 93 -10.77 -2.21 -4.60
N GLU A 94 -10.71 -1.32 -3.60
CA GLU A 94 -9.99 -0.04 -3.73
C GLU A 94 -8.48 -0.26 -3.93
N LEU A 95 -7.88 -1.25 -3.24
CA LEU A 95 -6.49 -1.64 -3.46
C LEU A 95 -6.25 -2.19 -4.87
N SER A 96 -7.16 -2.99 -5.41
CA SER A 96 -7.04 -3.50 -6.79
C SER A 96 -7.10 -2.37 -7.83
N LYS A 97 -7.94 -1.36 -7.60
CA LYS A 97 -7.96 -0.16 -8.44
C LYS A 97 -6.65 0.61 -8.34
N LEU A 98 -6.07 0.73 -7.14
CA LEU A 98 -4.78 1.38 -6.94
C LEU A 98 -3.68 0.65 -7.71
N ALA A 99 -3.57 -0.67 -7.57
CA ALA A 99 -2.61 -1.50 -8.31
C ALA A 99 -2.76 -1.32 -9.82
N LYS A 100 -4.00 -1.32 -10.32
CA LYS A 100 -4.30 -1.08 -11.74
C LYS A 100 -3.85 0.31 -12.21
N VAL A 101 -4.17 1.37 -11.47
CA VAL A 101 -3.77 2.75 -11.81
C VAL A 101 -2.25 2.89 -11.84
N LEU A 102 -1.53 2.25 -10.92
CA LEU A 102 -0.07 2.29 -10.90
C LEU A 102 0.53 1.56 -12.10
N ARG A 103 0.00 0.40 -12.49
CA ARG A 103 0.41 -0.32 -13.71
C ARG A 103 0.18 0.49 -14.97
N GLU A 104 -0.98 1.14 -15.11
CA GLU A 104 -1.32 1.95 -16.28
C GLU A 104 -0.45 3.20 -16.44
N LYS A 105 0.16 3.68 -15.36
CA LYS A 105 1.06 4.85 -15.37
C LYS A 105 2.53 4.51 -15.52
N ASP A 106 2.87 3.30 -15.94
CA ASP A 106 4.26 2.80 -16.03
C ASP A 106 5.07 2.93 -14.72
N PHE A 107 4.39 2.94 -13.58
CA PHE A 107 5.07 2.83 -12.29
C PHE A 107 5.67 1.44 -12.17
N TYR A 108 6.97 1.37 -11.89
CA TYR A 108 7.65 0.10 -11.62
C TYR A 108 6.86 -0.69 -10.57
N MET A 109 6.31 -1.84 -10.98
CA MET A 109 5.54 -2.70 -10.08
C MET A 109 6.44 -3.69 -9.33
N ASP A 110 7.66 -3.92 -9.83
CA ASP A 110 8.62 -4.86 -9.25
C ASP A 110 9.06 -4.49 -7.83
N ASP A 111 8.98 -3.20 -7.49
CA ASP A 111 9.28 -2.66 -6.16
C ASP A 111 8.05 -2.52 -5.25
N LYS A 112 6.92 -3.12 -5.63
CA LYS A 112 5.64 -3.05 -4.89
C LYS A 112 5.07 -4.42 -4.64
N GLN A 113 4.37 -4.58 -3.52
CA GLN A 113 3.63 -5.79 -3.21
C GLN A 113 2.37 -5.50 -2.39
N TRP A 114 1.37 -6.34 -2.59
CA TRP A 114 0.04 -6.21 -2.01
C TRP A 114 -0.26 -7.45 -1.19
N ILE A 115 -0.46 -7.28 0.10
CA ILE A 115 -0.53 -8.39 1.04
C ILE A 115 -1.83 -8.33 1.82
N LEU A 116 -2.58 -9.42 1.79
CA LEU A 116 -3.71 -9.67 2.67
C LEU A 116 -3.30 -10.70 3.73
N ILE A 117 -3.35 -10.31 4.99
CA ILE A 117 -3.07 -11.21 6.13
C ILE A 117 -4.41 -11.56 6.80
N THR A 118 -4.70 -12.86 6.93
CA THR A 118 -5.94 -13.26 7.59
C THR A 118 -5.91 -12.94 9.08
N ILE A 119 -7.05 -12.47 9.60
CA ILE A 119 -7.29 -12.32 11.05
C ILE A 119 -8.05 -13.52 11.65
N ASP A 120 -8.46 -14.47 10.82
CA ASP A 120 -9.19 -15.69 11.21
C ASP A 120 -8.46 -16.95 10.72
N PRO A 121 -7.27 -17.25 11.25
CA PRO A 121 -6.42 -18.34 10.76
C PRO A 121 -7.01 -19.73 11.02
N GLU A 122 -7.98 -19.85 11.92
CA GLU A 122 -8.68 -21.10 12.19
C GLU A 122 -9.59 -21.52 11.03
N ARG A 123 -10.04 -20.54 10.22
CA ARG A 123 -10.98 -20.75 9.11
C ARG A 123 -10.35 -20.44 7.75
N ASP A 124 -9.38 -19.54 7.71
CA ASP A 124 -8.65 -19.17 6.50
C ASP A 124 -7.31 -19.88 6.42
N THR A 125 -7.27 -21.02 5.72
CA THR A 125 -5.98 -21.64 5.37
C THR A 125 -5.19 -20.71 4.44
N PRO A 126 -3.85 -20.91 4.30
CA PRO A 126 -3.04 -20.15 3.32
C PRO A 126 -3.64 -20.17 1.91
N GLU A 127 -4.18 -21.30 1.46
CA GLU A 127 -4.81 -21.44 0.14
C GLU A 127 -6.11 -20.65 0.04
N THR A 128 -6.91 -20.61 1.12
CA THR A 128 -8.20 -19.91 1.13
C THR A 128 -8.01 -18.41 1.04
N ILE A 129 -7.12 -17.85 1.89
CA ILE A 129 -6.90 -16.41 1.92
C ILE A 129 -6.16 -15.91 0.67
N ASP A 130 -5.24 -16.70 0.12
CA ASP A 130 -4.53 -16.38 -1.13
C ASP A 130 -5.48 -16.38 -2.33
N LYS A 131 -6.36 -17.39 -2.41
CA LYS A 131 -7.41 -17.44 -3.45
C LYS A 131 -8.35 -16.23 -3.35
N TYR A 132 -8.71 -15.84 -2.13
CA TYR A 132 -9.55 -14.67 -1.90
C TYR A 132 -8.85 -13.39 -2.34
N ALA A 133 -7.59 -13.17 -1.94
CA ALA A 133 -6.78 -12.03 -2.34
C ALA A 133 -6.64 -11.93 -3.87
N LYS A 134 -6.29 -13.04 -4.52
CA LYS A 134 -6.15 -13.14 -5.98
C LYS A 134 -7.45 -12.96 -6.75
N GLY A 135 -8.58 -13.09 -6.08
CA GLY A 135 -9.89 -12.75 -6.66
C GLY A 135 -10.06 -11.27 -6.98
N PHE A 136 -9.30 -10.39 -6.34
CA PHE A 136 -9.31 -8.94 -6.61
C PHE A 136 -8.22 -8.53 -7.59
N ASP A 137 -7.02 -9.09 -7.47
CA ASP A 137 -5.91 -8.87 -8.40
C ASP A 137 -4.93 -10.07 -8.33
N SER A 138 -4.46 -10.55 -9.48
CA SER A 138 -3.59 -11.74 -9.56
C SER A 138 -2.24 -11.57 -8.88
N GLU A 139 -1.79 -10.33 -8.63
CA GLU A 139 -0.53 -10.01 -7.95
C GLU A 139 -0.68 -9.93 -6.41
N PHE A 140 -1.91 -10.02 -5.91
CA PHE A 140 -2.15 -9.99 -4.47
C PHE A 140 -1.73 -11.31 -3.82
N ILE A 141 -1.15 -11.20 -2.63
CA ILE A 141 -0.63 -12.33 -1.85
C ILE A 141 -1.48 -12.47 -0.59
N GLY A 142 -2.10 -13.62 -0.41
CA GLY A 142 -2.78 -13.96 0.83
C GLY A 142 -1.87 -14.76 1.74
N LEU A 143 -1.81 -14.37 3.02
CA LEU A 143 -0.94 -15.00 4.02
C LEU A 143 -1.74 -15.43 5.25
N SER A 144 -1.36 -16.57 5.82
CA SER A 144 -1.89 -17.09 7.07
C SER A 144 -0.75 -17.54 7.99
N SER A 145 -0.99 -17.58 9.30
CA SER A 145 -0.03 -18.07 10.28
C SER A 145 -0.76 -18.52 11.55
N SER A 146 -0.01 -19.02 12.53
CA SER A 146 -0.59 -19.30 13.85
C SER A 146 -1.10 -18.01 14.51
N ARG A 147 -2.17 -18.11 15.30
CA ARG A 147 -2.74 -16.97 16.01
C ARG A 147 -1.73 -16.19 16.86
N PRO A 148 -0.80 -16.82 17.61
CA PRO A 148 0.21 -16.07 18.37
C PRO A 148 1.13 -15.22 17.48
N MET A 149 1.55 -15.74 16.33
CA MET A 149 2.39 -15.01 15.37
C MET A 149 1.61 -13.83 14.76
N LEU A 150 0.36 -14.09 14.40
CA LEU A 150 -0.54 -13.07 13.87
C LEU A 150 -0.77 -11.94 14.88
N LEU A 151 -1.08 -12.25 16.15
CA LEU A 151 -1.25 -11.26 17.22
C LEU A 151 0.01 -10.43 17.45
N ASN A 152 1.18 -11.06 17.37
CA ASN A 152 2.45 -10.37 17.50
C ASN A 152 2.60 -9.29 16.41
N LEU A 153 2.42 -9.66 15.14
CA LEU A 153 2.54 -8.73 14.02
C LEU A 153 1.43 -7.66 14.07
N ALA A 154 0.19 -8.05 14.33
CA ALA A 154 -0.94 -7.14 14.43
C ALA A 154 -0.73 -6.07 15.53
N THR A 155 -0.12 -6.45 16.65
CA THR A 155 0.23 -5.51 17.73
C THR A 155 1.30 -4.50 17.28
N GLN A 156 2.34 -4.96 16.57
CA GLN A 156 3.39 -4.09 16.06
C GLN A 156 2.85 -3.08 15.03
N LEU A 157 1.89 -3.51 14.22
CA LEU A 157 1.26 -2.70 13.18
C LEU A 157 0.02 -1.93 13.67
N ALA A 158 -0.25 -1.95 14.99
CA ALA A 158 -1.38 -1.26 15.63
C ALA A 158 -2.77 -1.66 15.09
N VAL A 159 -2.94 -2.94 14.73
CA VAL A 159 -4.20 -3.52 14.24
C VAL A 159 -4.70 -4.67 15.12
N ASN A 160 -4.20 -4.80 16.35
CA ASN A 160 -4.51 -5.88 17.28
C ASN A 160 -6.00 -5.91 17.73
N ASN A 161 -6.69 -4.78 17.71
CA ASN A 161 -8.13 -4.72 18.06
C ASN A 161 -9.04 -5.33 16.97
N SER A 162 -8.49 -5.66 15.81
CA SER A 162 -9.23 -6.26 14.70
C SER A 162 -9.39 -7.79 14.82
N MET A 163 -8.83 -8.41 15.87
CA MET A 163 -8.80 -9.87 16.00
C MET A 163 -10.04 -10.40 16.73
N PRO A 164 -10.78 -11.37 16.15
CA PRO A 164 -11.92 -11.97 16.85
C PRO A 164 -11.47 -12.71 18.12
N PRO A 165 -12.32 -12.70 19.20
CA PRO A 165 -12.06 -13.49 20.42
C PRO A 165 -11.99 -14.99 20.10
N MET A 166 -11.17 -15.73 20.87
CA MET A 166 -10.98 -17.19 20.66
C MET A 166 -12.21 -18.05 20.94
N ASP A 167 -13.18 -17.57 21.72
CA ASP A 167 -14.26 -18.38 22.28
C ASP A 167 -15.57 -18.39 21.48
N ASN A 168 -15.67 -17.65 20.39
CA ASN A 168 -16.93 -17.57 19.65
C ASN A 168 -17.05 -18.69 18.64
N LYS A 169 -17.63 -19.83 19.08
CA LYS A 169 -18.10 -20.91 18.22
C LYS A 169 -19.36 -20.58 17.41
N GLU A 170 -19.97 -19.44 17.69
CA GLU A 170 -21.15 -18.95 16.97
C GLU A 170 -20.73 -17.87 15.98
N ASP A 171 -21.34 -17.91 14.80
CA ASP A 171 -21.14 -16.95 13.68
C ASP A 171 -21.62 -15.52 14.03
N ASN A 172 -21.33 -15.04 15.25
CA ASN A 172 -21.66 -13.70 15.67
C ASN A 172 -20.68 -12.72 15.03
N HIS A 173 -21.04 -12.25 13.84
CA HIS A 173 -20.37 -11.16 13.12
C HIS A 173 -20.42 -9.82 13.89
N GLU A 174 -21.20 -9.73 14.94
CA GLU A 174 -21.49 -8.53 15.73
C GLU A 174 -20.28 -7.93 16.47
N HIS A 175 -19.20 -8.72 16.66
CA HIS A 175 -17.95 -8.25 17.29
C HIS A 175 -16.85 -7.88 16.30
N LEU A 176 -17.11 -8.02 15.00
CA LEU A 176 -16.17 -7.72 13.94
C LEU A 176 -16.32 -6.27 13.42
N ASP A 177 -17.33 -5.54 13.91
CA ASP A 177 -17.63 -4.17 13.46
C ASP A 177 -16.68 -3.10 14.03
N ASP A 178 -15.87 -3.42 15.05
CA ASP A 178 -14.89 -2.51 15.66
C ASP A 178 -13.46 -2.67 15.05
N HIS A 179 -13.38 -3.17 13.82
CA HIS A 179 -12.08 -3.36 13.16
C HIS A 179 -11.37 -2.04 12.89
N VAL A 180 -10.11 -1.99 13.28
CA VAL A 180 -9.19 -0.96 12.79
C VAL A 180 -8.87 -1.30 11.31
N ASN A 181 -9.75 -0.88 10.41
CA ASN A 181 -9.64 -1.10 8.95
C ASN A 181 -8.57 -0.24 8.29
N ASN A 182 -7.38 -0.20 8.86
CA ASN A 182 -6.29 0.55 8.27
C ASN A 182 -5.55 -0.30 7.22
N ILE A 183 -5.18 0.34 6.11
CA ILE A 183 -4.23 -0.23 5.16
C ILE A 183 -2.83 0.22 5.59
N ILE A 184 -1.98 -0.73 5.93
CA ILE A 184 -0.63 -0.50 6.46
C ILE A 184 0.35 -0.26 5.32
N LEU A 185 1.24 0.70 5.49
CA LEU A 185 2.31 0.99 4.54
C LEU A 185 3.67 0.68 5.16
N VAL A 186 4.45 -0.15 4.47
CA VAL A 186 5.81 -0.54 4.85
C VAL A 186 6.77 -0.15 3.73
N ASN A 187 7.89 0.48 4.08
CA ASN A 187 8.89 0.96 3.13
C ASN A 187 9.84 -0.15 2.65
N PRO A 188 10.70 0.10 1.63
CA PRO A 188 11.67 -0.88 1.14
C PRO A 188 12.74 -1.34 2.13
N LYS A 189 12.85 -0.69 3.30
CA LYS A 189 13.70 -1.14 4.41
C LYS A 189 12.99 -2.13 5.33
N GLY A 190 11.72 -2.47 5.04
CA GLY A 190 10.91 -3.34 5.89
C GLY A 190 10.44 -2.65 7.17
N GLU A 191 10.30 -1.32 7.16
CA GLU A 191 9.87 -0.52 8.30
C GLU A 191 8.42 -0.04 8.11
N PHE A 192 7.64 -0.03 9.19
CA PHE A 192 6.30 0.50 9.23
C PHE A 192 6.32 2.02 9.24
N VAL A 193 5.95 2.64 8.12
CA VAL A 193 6.01 4.10 7.93
C VAL A 193 4.70 4.82 8.22
N GLY A 194 3.57 4.13 8.12
CA GLY A 194 2.25 4.73 8.33
C GLY A 194 1.11 3.88 7.82
N PHE A 195 -0.08 4.45 7.79
CA PHE A 195 -1.29 3.73 7.38
C PHE A 195 -2.33 4.65 6.76
N PHE A 196 -3.12 4.10 5.84
CA PHE A 196 -4.30 4.76 5.31
C PHE A 196 -5.52 4.45 6.17
N ARG A 197 -6.33 5.47 6.43
CA ARG A 197 -7.59 5.36 7.16
C ARG A 197 -8.79 5.31 6.22
N PRO A 198 -9.81 4.52 6.53
CA PRO A 198 -11.08 4.59 5.81
C PRO A 198 -11.77 5.97 5.99
N PRO A 199 -12.69 6.36 5.09
CA PRO A 199 -13.10 5.60 3.91
C PRO A 199 -12.04 5.65 2.81
N PHE A 200 -11.81 4.51 2.16
CA PHE A 200 -10.86 4.41 1.05
C PHE A 200 -11.48 4.93 -0.23
N ASP A 201 -10.75 5.77 -0.94
CA ASP A 201 -11.10 6.32 -2.24
C ASP A 201 -9.86 6.29 -3.13
N ILE A 202 -10.01 5.77 -4.34
CA ILE A 202 -8.90 5.58 -5.28
C ILE A 202 -8.13 6.86 -5.57
N SER A 203 -8.80 8.00 -5.67
CA SER A 203 -8.13 9.27 -5.99
C SER A 203 -7.20 9.69 -4.86
N ARG A 204 -7.66 9.56 -3.61
CA ARG A 204 -6.87 9.85 -2.40
C ARG A 204 -5.75 8.83 -2.21
N LEU A 205 -6.05 7.53 -2.33
CA LEU A 205 -5.05 6.46 -2.21
C LEU A 205 -3.94 6.63 -3.25
N SER A 206 -4.30 6.85 -4.51
CA SER A 206 -3.32 7.02 -5.59
C SER A 206 -2.46 8.27 -5.39
N LEU A 207 -3.07 9.40 -5.02
CA LEU A 207 -2.36 10.66 -4.79
C LEU A 207 -1.36 10.55 -3.63
N THR A 208 -1.81 10.04 -2.48
CA THR A 208 -0.98 9.93 -1.27
C THR A 208 0.09 8.86 -1.40
N TYR A 209 -0.25 7.69 -1.95
CA TYR A 209 0.71 6.61 -2.20
C TYR A 209 1.84 7.07 -3.13
N GLN A 210 1.50 7.66 -4.29
CA GLN A 210 2.49 8.18 -5.24
C GLN A 210 3.37 9.27 -4.61
N SER A 211 2.78 10.17 -3.82
CA SER A 211 3.53 11.24 -3.16
C SER A 211 4.62 10.72 -2.22
N VAL A 212 4.37 9.60 -1.52
CA VAL A 212 5.31 9.02 -0.56
C VAL A 212 6.34 8.12 -1.23
N THR A 213 5.90 7.27 -2.16
CA THR A 213 6.77 6.25 -2.77
C THR A 213 7.70 6.80 -3.86
N GLN A 214 7.53 8.05 -4.29
CA GLN A 214 8.40 8.72 -5.27
C GLN A 214 9.40 9.69 -4.64
N SER A 215 9.29 9.94 -3.35
CA SER A 215 10.18 10.87 -2.63
C SER A 215 11.41 10.21 -2.01
N ASP A 216 11.57 8.88 -2.18
CA ASP A 216 12.74 8.11 -1.69
C ASP A 216 13.78 7.84 -2.79
#